data_c39af1e75b798ebbe68d0b241ab0e2d1
#
_entry.id   c39af1e75b798ebbe68d0b241ab0e2d1
#
_cell.length_a   1.000
_cell.length_b   1.000
_cell.length_c   1.000
_cell.angle_alpha   90.00
_cell.angle_beta   90.00
_cell.angle_gamma   90.00
#
_symmetry.space_group_name_H-M   'P 1'
#
loop_
_entity.id
_entity.type
_entity.pdbx_description
1 polymer ?
#
loop_
_entity_poly.entity_id
_entity_poly.type
_entity_poly.pdbx_seq_one_letter_code
_entity_poly.pdbx_strand_id
1 'polypeptide(L)'
;MKNFLVIILLCLFTFKSYSQLQKANKFAKTITAQELKDHLYIYASDEFEGRNTGAEGQKKAVEYLRNFYIENEIEPGDLDDKDYFQKMKLNLRRGNEGEVDTENVIAIIKGTEIPDEYLILTSHLDHVGYGRTGSRSREAYIGEVKERIHNGADDDGSGTVAMLEIAQAFKQASKKGKGPKRSIIFLHVTGEEKGLLGSAYYADNPIYPLENTVTNLNLDMIGRIDPTRKGDKREYIYIIGSDHDSQDLHNLSEQTNLL
;
A
#
# COMPACT_ATOMS: atom_id res chain seq x y z
N MET A 1 -28.54 40.90 -4.64
CA MET A 1 -27.35 40.78 -3.78
C MET A 1 -27.12 39.37 -3.22
N LYS A 2 -28.14 38.64 -2.68
CA LYS A 2 -27.95 37.28 -2.13
C LYS A 2 -27.42 36.26 -3.16
N ASN A 3 -27.93 36.30 -4.41
CA ASN A 3 -27.48 35.33 -5.45
C ASN A 3 -26.05 35.59 -5.93
N PHE A 4 -25.56 36.82 -5.87
CA PHE A 4 -24.22 37.20 -6.26
C PHE A 4 -23.18 36.71 -5.21
N LEU A 5 -23.56 36.76 -3.93
CA LEU A 5 -22.74 36.26 -2.83
C LEU A 5 -22.55 34.72 -2.88
N VAL A 6 -23.63 33.99 -3.25
CA VAL A 6 -23.59 32.52 -3.40
C VAL A 6 -22.69 32.10 -4.57
N ILE A 7 -22.72 32.81 -5.70
CA ILE A 7 -21.87 32.56 -6.85
C ILE A 7 -20.39 32.79 -6.50
N ILE A 8 -20.06 33.86 -5.77
CA ILE A 8 -18.71 34.16 -5.32
C ILE A 8 -18.23 33.09 -4.34
N LEU A 9 -19.06 32.60 -3.42
CA LEU A 9 -18.70 31.50 -2.51
C LEU A 9 -18.46 30.21 -3.27
N LEU A 10 -19.30 29.83 -4.24
CA LEU A 10 -19.09 28.65 -5.09
C LEU A 10 -17.79 28.78 -5.91
N CYS A 11 -17.50 29.92 -6.50
CA CYS A 11 -16.26 30.15 -7.24
C CYS A 11 -15.02 30.03 -6.33
N LEU A 12 -15.08 30.53 -5.09
CA LEU A 12 -13.97 30.42 -4.13
C LEU A 12 -13.74 28.99 -3.69
N PHE A 13 -14.78 28.14 -3.58
CA PHE A 13 -14.66 26.72 -3.27
C PHE A 13 -14.02 25.94 -4.43
N THR A 14 -14.43 26.20 -5.66
CA THR A 14 -13.86 25.55 -6.85
C THR A 14 -12.39 25.94 -7.07
N PHE A 15 -12.02 27.20 -6.86
CA PHE A 15 -10.64 27.67 -6.94
C PHE A 15 -9.74 27.04 -5.87
N LYS A 16 -10.22 26.84 -4.64
CA LYS A 16 -9.46 26.16 -3.59
C LYS A 16 -9.21 24.69 -3.91
N SER A 17 -10.22 23.96 -4.39
CA SER A 17 -10.12 22.57 -4.79
C SER A 17 -9.13 22.39 -5.95
N TYR A 18 -9.22 23.20 -7.00
CA TYR A 18 -8.30 23.16 -8.13
C TYR A 18 -6.85 23.46 -7.75
N SER A 19 -6.61 24.43 -6.86
CA SER A 19 -5.29 24.75 -6.35
C SER A 19 -4.68 23.64 -5.48
N GLN A 20 -5.49 22.89 -4.73
CA GLN A 20 -5.02 21.75 -3.94
C GLN A 20 -4.60 20.57 -4.82
N LEU A 21 -5.37 20.29 -5.86
CA LEU A 21 -5.07 19.24 -6.85
C LEU A 21 -3.78 19.52 -7.64
N GLN A 22 -3.57 20.75 -8.08
CA GLN A 22 -2.29 21.11 -8.74
C GLN A 22 -1.08 20.92 -7.81
N LYS A 23 -1.26 21.10 -6.50
CA LYS A 23 -0.19 20.88 -5.53
C LYS A 23 0.05 19.38 -5.30
N ALA A 24 -1.00 18.56 -5.22
CA ALA A 24 -0.89 17.12 -5.11
C ALA A 24 -0.19 16.53 -6.35
N ASN A 25 -0.60 16.91 -7.55
CA ASN A 25 0.04 16.50 -8.81
C ASN A 25 1.54 16.79 -8.87
N LYS A 26 2.00 17.86 -8.22
CA LYS A 26 3.44 18.17 -8.17
C LYS A 26 4.24 17.10 -7.44
N PHE A 27 3.72 16.57 -6.33
CA PHE A 27 4.39 15.53 -5.55
C PHE A 27 4.13 14.14 -6.12
N ALA A 28 2.95 13.87 -6.66
CA ALA A 28 2.68 12.62 -7.37
C ALA A 28 3.64 12.41 -8.57
N LYS A 29 4.06 13.48 -9.25
CA LYS A 29 5.04 13.42 -10.34
C LYS A 29 6.47 13.12 -9.89
N THR A 30 6.77 13.06 -8.60
CA THR A 30 8.06 12.56 -8.12
C THR A 30 8.13 11.04 -8.15
N ILE A 31 7.01 10.35 -8.20
CA ILE A 31 6.94 8.90 -8.37
C ILE A 31 7.28 8.58 -9.82
N THR A 32 8.35 7.84 -10.04
CA THR A 32 8.81 7.51 -11.40
C THR A 32 8.77 6.01 -11.67
N ALA A 33 8.56 5.66 -12.93
CA ALA A 33 8.61 4.26 -13.35
C ALA A 33 9.99 3.62 -13.10
N GLN A 34 11.06 4.42 -13.08
CA GLN A 34 12.42 3.93 -12.83
C GLN A 34 12.58 3.55 -11.35
N GLU A 35 12.17 4.40 -10.41
CA GLU A 35 12.24 4.12 -8.98
C GLU A 35 11.39 2.90 -8.61
N LEU A 36 10.14 2.84 -9.09
CA LEU A 36 9.29 1.65 -8.92
C LEU A 36 9.96 0.37 -9.44
N LYS A 37 10.61 0.45 -10.62
CA LYS A 37 11.35 -0.67 -11.19
C LYS A 37 12.53 -1.08 -10.31
N ASP A 38 13.31 -0.13 -9.84
CA ASP A 38 14.51 -0.40 -9.05
C ASP A 38 14.12 -1.07 -7.72
N HIS A 39 13.08 -0.59 -7.04
CA HIS A 39 12.53 -1.23 -5.84
C HIS A 39 11.98 -2.63 -6.16
N LEU A 40 11.20 -2.79 -7.23
CA LEU A 40 10.56 -4.07 -7.55
C LEU A 40 11.58 -5.15 -7.91
N TYR A 41 12.66 -4.79 -8.64
CA TYR A 41 13.72 -5.74 -8.99
C TYR A 41 14.50 -6.24 -7.78
N ILE A 42 14.61 -5.43 -6.73
CA ILE A 42 15.18 -5.84 -5.43
C ILE A 42 14.16 -6.71 -4.68
N TYR A 43 12.96 -6.18 -4.48
CA TYR A 43 11.94 -6.79 -3.61
C TYR A 43 11.42 -8.14 -4.12
N ALA A 44 11.38 -8.32 -5.44
CA ALA A 44 11.01 -9.57 -6.10
C ALA A 44 12.23 -10.37 -6.59
N SER A 45 13.44 -10.13 -6.05
CA SER A 45 14.61 -10.92 -6.39
C SER A 45 14.63 -12.28 -5.70
N ASP A 46 15.45 -13.20 -6.18
CA ASP A 46 15.65 -14.53 -5.57
C ASP A 46 16.22 -14.45 -4.16
N GLU A 47 16.89 -13.34 -3.80
CA GLU A 47 17.41 -13.10 -2.47
C GLU A 47 16.30 -13.06 -1.41
N PHE A 48 15.11 -12.61 -1.78
CA PHE A 48 13.94 -12.56 -0.90
C PHE A 48 13.15 -13.88 -0.87
N GLU A 49 13.60 -14.91 -1.62
CA GLU A 49 13.09 -16.29 -1.51
C GLU A 49 11.58 -16.43 -1.66
N GLY A 50 10.94 -15.48 -2.38
CA GLY A 50 9.49 -15.45 -2.54
C GLY A 50 8.72 -15.14 -1.26
N ARG A 51 9.35 -14.57 -0.25
CA ARG A 51 8.76 -13.92 0.94
C ARG A 51 7.70 -14.74 1.69
N ASN A 52 7.86 -16.09 1.76
CA ASN A 52 6.87 -16.92 2.47
C ASN A 52 6.71 -16.48 3.92
N THR A 53 5.47 -16.40 4.40
CA THR A 53 5.11 -15.93 5.75
C THR A 53 5.94 -16.62 6.83
N GLY A 54 6.67 -15.83 7.64
CA GLY A 54 7.52 -16.32 8.73
C GLY A 54 8.89 -16.87 8.28
N ALA A 55 9.15 -17.03 6.98
CA ALA A 55 10.42 -17.53 6.46
C ALA A 55 11.50 -16.43 6.38
N GLU A 56 12.76 -16.85 6.19
CA GLU A 56 13.91 -15.94 6.11
C GLU A 56 13.77 -14.87 5.02
N GLY A 57 13.23 -15.23 3.85
CA GLY A 57 12.99 -14.30 2.76
C GLY A 57 12.02 -13.17 3.16
N GLN A 58 10.98 -13.49 3.95
CA GLN A 58 10.10 -12.45 4.50
C GLN A 58 10.83 -11.58 5.52
N LYS A 59 11.70 -12.14 6.36
CA LYS A 59 12.49 -11.33 7.33
C LYS A 59 13.38 -10.31 6.63
N LYS A 60 13.98 -10.68 5.50
CA LYS A 60 14.72 -9.73 4.65
C LYS A 60 13.80 -8.65 4.07
N ALA A 61 12.60 -9.04 3.64
CA ALA A 61 11.61 -8.11 3.09
C ALA A 61 11.16 -7.05 4.12
N VAL A 62 10.82 -7.45 5.34
CA VAL A 62 10.41 -6.50 6.39
C VAL A 62 11.54 -5.54 6.77
N GLU A 63 12.78 -6.02 6.81
CA GLU A 63 13.95 -5.16 7.04
C GLU A 63 14.17 -4.18 5.88
N TYR A 64 13.95 -4.60 4.65
CA TYR A 64 14.01 -3.70 3.48
C TYR A 64 13.00 -2.57 3.59
N LEU A 65 11.74 -2.88 3.91
CA LEU A 65 10.68 -1.90 4.09
C LEU A 65 10.99 -0.93 5.24
N ARG A 66 11.41 -1.46 6.40
CA ARG A 66 11.82 -0.64 7.54
C ARG A 66 12.94 0.33 7.18
N ASN A 67 13.98 -0.16 6.51
CA ASN A 67 15.14 0.65 6.15
C ASN A 67 14.76 1.76 5.18
N PHE A 68 13.87 1.49 4.22
CA PHE A 68 13.32 2.52 3.33
C PHE A 68 12.65 3.64 4.13
N TYR A 69 11.80 3.30 5.11
CA TYR A 69 11.12 4.30 5.94
C TYR A 69 12.11 5.12 6.78
N ILE A 70 13.12 4.49 7.35
CA ILE A 70 14.19 5.17 8.11
C ILE A 70 14.96 6.13 7.20
N GLU A 71 15.42 5.68 6.04
CA GLU A 71 16.19 6.49 5.08
C GLU A 71 15.41 7.70 4.57
N ASN A 72 14.10 7.55 4.43
CA ASN A 72 13.21 8.64 4.04
C ASN A 72 12.69 9.47 5.22
N GLU A 73 13.16 9.22 6.46
CA GLU A 73 12.76 9.93 7.69
C GLU A 73 11.24 9.84 7.97
N ILE A 74 10.57 8.77 7.51
CA ILE A 74 9.16 8.51 7.79
C ILE A 74 9.08 7.83 9.17
N GLU A 75 8.21 8.30 10.04
CA GLU A 75 8.13 7.85 11.42
C GLU A 75 7.60 6.40 11.52
N PRO A 76 8.06 5.63 12.54
CA PRO A 76 7.48 4.30 12.82
C PRO A 76 6.00 4.41 13.14
N GLY A 77 5.25 3.34 12.83
CA GLY A 77 3.82 3.28 13.13
C GLY A 77 3.51 3.18 14.61
N ASP A 78 4.36 2.51 15.38
CA ASP A 78 4.29 2.52 16.84
C ASP A 78 5.18 3.65 17.38
N LEU A 79 4.53 4.76 17.77
CA LEU A 79 5.23 5.94 18.25
C LEU A 79 5.71 5.79 19.70
N ASP A 80 5.06 4.95 20.49
CA ASP A 80 5.41 4.73 21.90
C ASP A 80 6.66 3.85 21.99
N ASP A 81 6.67 2.72 21.32
CA ASP A 81 7.81 1.80 21.27
C ASP A 81 8.84 2.20 20.20
N LYS A 82 8.51 3.15 19.31
CA LYS A 82 9.33 3.59 18.18
C LYS A 82 9.74 2.43 17.26
N ASP A 83 8.84 1.48 17.09
CA ASP A 83 9.04 0.32 16.23
C ASP A 83 8.22 0.42 14.94
N TYR A 84 8.78 -0.12 13.86
CA TYR A 84 8.09 -0.28 12.57
C TYR A 84 7.35 -1.62 12.52
N PHE A 85 7.51 -2.50 13.49
CA PHE A 85 7.01 -3.87 13.46
C PHE A 85 5.89 -4.09 14.45
N GLN A 86 4.72 -4.48 13.95
CA GLN A 86 3.70 -5.10 14.74
C GLN A 86 3.94 -6.61 14.74
N LYS A 87 4.65 -7.11 15.76
CA LYS A 87 5.06 -8.51 15.90
C LYS A 87 3.88 -9.38 16.32
N MET A 88 3.80 -10.59 15.76
CA MET A 88 2.74 -11.55 16.06
C MET A 88 3.19 -12.99 15.85
N LYS A 89 2.42 -13.91 16.46
CA LYS A 89 2.51 -15.34 16.17
C LYS A 89 1.29 -15.76 15.37
N LEU A 90 1.51 -16.37 14.22
CA LEU A 90 0.44 -16.88 13.36
C LEU A 90 0.48 -18.40 13.32
N ASN A 91 -0.69 -19.02 13.38
CA ASN A 91 -0.80 -20.47 13.19
C ASN A 91 -1.18 -20.75 11.73
N LEU A 92 -0.20 -21.17 10.94
CA LEU A 92 -0.34 -21.44 9.51
C LEU A 92 -0.93 -22.85 9.30
N ARG A 93 -2.26 -22.94 9.28
CA ARG A 93 -2.97 -24.21 9.08
C ARG A 93 -2.87 -24.72 7.63
N ARG A 94 -2.71 -23.80 6.66
CA ARG A 94 -2.49 -24.14 5.25
C ARG A 94 -0.99 -24.35 5.03
N GLY A 95 -0.58 -25.60 4.77
CA GLY A 95 0.83 -25.96 4.50
C GLY A 95 1.50 -26.75 5.60
N ASN A 96 0.84 -27.03 6.74
CA ASN A 96 1.41 -27.73 7.90
C ASN A 96 2.66 -27.04 8.51
N GLU A 97 2.79 -25.72 8.33
CA GLU A 97 3.96 -24.97 8.82
C GLU A 97 3.88 -24.67 10.33
N GLY A 98 2.71 -24.88 10.96
CA GLY A 98 2.53 -24.69 12.40
C GLY A 98 2.50 -23.21 12.82
N GLU A 99 2.99 -22.92 14.03
CA GLU A 99 3.12 -21.57 14.56
C GLU A 99 4.41 -20.91 14.06
N VAL A 100 4.30 -19.69 13.53
CA VAL A 100 5.45 -18.91 13.03
C VAL A 100 5.44 -17.51 13.64
N ASP A 101 6.62 -16.97 13.91
CA ASP A 101 6.83 -15.59 14.28
C ASP A 101 6.91 -14.74 13.02
N THR A 102 6.05 -13.71 12.94
CA THR A 102 5.99 -12.80 11.80
C THR A 102 5.59 -11.40 12.25
N GLU A 103 5.58 -10.44 11.33
CA GLU A 103 5.26 -9.04 11.61
C GLU A 103 4.59 -8.34 10.44
N ASN A 104 3.68 -7.41 10.75
CA ASN A 104 3.30 -6.32 9.85
C ASN A 104 4.37 -5.22 9.92
N VAL A 105 4.59 -4.49 8.83
CA VAL A 105 5.43 -3.28 8.84
C VAL A 105 4.52 -2.06 8.78
N ILE A 106 4.71 -1.13 9.71
CA ILE A 106 3.85 0.04 9.86
C ILE A 106 4.69 1.31 9.95
N ALA A 107 4.35 2.30 9.11
CA ALA A 107 4.91 3.64 9.18
C ALA A 107 3.79 4.68 9.16
N ILE A 108 4.07 5.90 9.62
CA ILE A 108 3.08 6.97 9.68
C ILE A 108 3.64 8.31 9.20
N ILE A 109 2.79 9.07 8.53
CA ILE A 109 2.98 10.51 8.32
C ILE A 109 1.85 11.24 9.02
N LYS A 110 2.17 12.01 10.06
CA LYS A 110 1.18 12.74 10.85
C LYS A 110 0.47 13.81 10.04
N GLY A 111 -0.82 13.91 10.25
CA GLY A 111 -1.67 14.97 9.70
C GLY A 111 -1.35 16.35 10.28
N THR A 112 -1.56 17.38 9.48
CA THR A 112 -1.27 18.77 9.86
C THR A 112 -2.46 19.51 10.45
N GLU A 113 -3.69 19.05 10.22
CA GLU A 113 -4.92 19.69 10.66
C GLU A 113 -5.77 18.78 11.55
N ILE A 114 -5.84 17.48 11.24
CA ILE A 114 -6.65 16.46 11.93
C ILE A 114 -5.79 15.22 12.16
N PRO A 115 -4.75 15.31 13.01
CA PRO A 115 -3.76 14.23 13.16
C PRO A 115 -4.31 12.93 13.76
N ASP A 116 -5.46 12.98 14.45
CA ASP A 116 -6.06 11.84 15.10
C ASP A 116 -7.13 11.13 14.22
N GLU A 117 -7.30 11.54 12.98
CA GLU A 117 -8.05 10.81 11.96
C GLU A 117 -7.08 10.18 10.95
N TYR A 118 -7.30 8.92 10.61
CA TYR A 118 -6.37 8.09 9.86
C TYR A 118 -6.93 7.67 8.50
N LEU A 119 -6.10 7.82 7.48
CA LEU A 119 -6.20 7.11 6.21
C LEU A 119 -5.20 5.96 6.25
N ILE A 120 -5.63 4.72 6.05
CA ILE A 120 -4.73 3.58 5.98
C ILE A 120 -4.52 3.22 4.50
N LEU A 121 -3.26 3.06 4.11
CA LEU A 121 -2.86 2.41 2.87
C LEU A 121 -2.33 1.02 3.22
N THR A 122 -2.83 0.00 2.55
CA THR A 122 -2.37 -1.38 2.75
C THR A 122 -1.82 -1.99 1.46
N SER A 123 -0.86 -2.88 1.63
CA SER A 123 -0.38 -3.85 0.65
C SER A 123 0.06 -5.09 1.41
N HIS A 124 0.14 -6.27 0.77
CA HIS A 124 0.72 -7.39 1.49
C HIS A 124 2.20 -7.59 1.14
N LEU A 125 2.97 -7.93 2.18
CA LEU A 125 4.43 -8.04 2.08
C LEU A 125 4.92 -9.47 1.80
N ASP A 126 4.10 -10.48 2.09
CA ASP A 126 4.43 -11.88 1.89
C ASP A 126 4.06 -12.38 0.50
N HIS A 127 4.57 -13.55 0.14
CA HIS A 127 4.13 -14.34 -1.01
C HIS A 127 4.36 -15.83 -0.70
N VAL A 128 4.29 -16.70 -1.70
CA VAL A 128 4.19 -18.16 -1.48
C VAL A 128 5.54 -18.88 -1.35
N GLY A 129 6.67 -18.21 -1.51
CA GLY A 129 7.99 -18.79 -1.28
C GLY A 129 8.44 -19.75 -2.36
N TYR A 130 9.03 -20.88 -1.95
CA TYR A 130 9.55 -21.92 -2.83
C TYR A 130 8.48 -22.91 -3.27
N GLY A 131 8.56 -23.38 -4.52
CA GLY A 131 7.81 -24.51 -5.00
C GLY A 131 6.34 -24.23 -5.26
N ARG A 132 5.47 -25.26 -5.03
CA ARG A 132 4.05 -25.25 -5.39
C ARG A 132 3.11 -24.86 -4.26
N THR A 133 3.60 -24.47 -3.12
CA THR A 133 2.78 -24.29 -1.93
C THR A 133 1.99 -22.97 -1.99
N GLY A 134 0.69 -23.08 -2.08
CA GLY A 134 -0.24 -21.97 -1.85
C GLY A 134 -0.60 -21.09 -3.05
N SER A 135 0.16 -21.10 -4.13
CA SER A 135 -0.18 -20.31 -5.32
C SER A 135 -1.33 -20.90 -6.11
N ARG A 136 -2.29 -20.06 -6.51
CA ARG A 136 -3.31 -20.38 -7.52
C ARG A 136 -2.77 -20.31 -8.94
N SER A 137 -1.56 -19.79 -9.14
CA SER A 137 -0.93 -19.76 -10.43
C SER A 137 -0.58 -21.20 -10.88
N ARG A 138 -1.01 -21.56 -12.09
CA ARG A 138 -0.59 -22.80 -12.72
C ARG A 138 0.92 -22.77 -12.92
N GLU A 139 1.56 -23.96 -12.87
CA GLU A 139 2.97 -24.11 -13.19
C GLU A 139 3.33 -23.32 -14.45
N ALA A 140 4.16 -22.31 -14.28
CA ALA A 140 4.77 -21.64 -15.41
C ALA A 140 6.04 -22.41 -15.77
N TYR A 141 5.99 -23.16 -16.85
CA TYR A 141 7.19 -23.67 -17.47
C TYR A 141 7.75 -22.58 -18.38
N ILE A 142 8.90 -22.05 -18.02
CA ILE A 142 9.70 -21.22 -18.93
C ILE A 142 10.72 -22.18 -19.58
N GLY A 143 10.33 -22.82 -20.68
CA GLY A 143 11.13 -23.85 -21.32
C GLY A 143 11.26 -25.14 -20.47
N GLU A 144 12.47 -25.70 -20.41
CA GLU A 144 12.75 -26.91 -19.61
C GLU A 144 13.15 -26.61 -18.16
N VAL A 145 13.29 -25.32 -17.79
CA VAL A 145 13.72 -24.91 -16.44
C VAL A 145 12.49 -24.80 -15.54
N LYS A 146 12.46 -25.63 -14.51
CA LYS A 146 11.46 -25.56 -13.44
C LYS A 146 11.89 -24.48 -12.46
N GLU A 147 11.20 -23.35 -12.49
CA GLU A 147 11.39 -22.32 -11.48
C GLU A 147 10.96 -22.84 -10.10
N ARG A 148 11.79 -22.57 -9.08
CA ARG A 148 11.53 -23.00 -7.71
C ARG A 148 11.04 -21.87 -6.81
N ILE A 149 11.35 -20.62 -7.15
CA ILE A 149 11.01 -19.44 -6.36
C ILE A 149 9.84 -18.74 -7.01
N HIS A 150 8.79 -18.50 -6.23
CA HIS A 150 7.70 -17.60 -6.62
C HIS A 150 8.06 -16.19 -6.16
N ASN A 151 8.62 -15.40 -7.04
CA ASN A 151 9.15 -14.08 -6.70
C ASN A 151 8.07 -13.06 -6.32
N GLY A 152 6.81 -13.25 -6.76
CA GLY A 152 5.70 -12.39 -6.39
C GLY A 152 5.90 -10.92 -6.78
N ALA A 153 6.31 -10.66 -8.04
CA ALA A 153 6.59 -9.29 -8.47
C ALA A 153 5.31 -8.45 -8.60
N ASP A 154 4.22 -9.04 -9.12
CA ASP A 154 2.93 -8.37 -9.20
C ASP A 154 2.11 -8.58 -7.93
N ASP A 155 2.08 -9.78 -7.43
CA ASP A 155 1.39 -10.25 -6.24
C ASP A 155 2.38 -10.41 -5.06
N ASP A 156 2.49 -9.53 -4.07
CA ASP A 156 2.06 -8.14 -4.16
C ASP A 156 3.27 -7.18 -4.10
N GLY A 157 4.36 -7.54 -4.80
CA GLY A 157 5.51 -6.64 -4.93
C GLY A 157 5.12 -5.30 -5.56
N SER A 158 4.17 -5.30 -6.54
CA SER A 158 3.76 -4.08 -7.23
C SER A 158 3.04 -3.10 -6.30
N GLY A 159 2.10 -3.55 -5.48
CA GLY A 159 1.42 -2.72 -4.49
C GLY A 159 2.36 -2.26 -3.39
N THR A 160 3.21 -3.17 -2.90
CA THR A 160 4.18 -2.87 -1.85
C THR A 160 5.15 -1.76 -2.25
N VAL A 161 5.79 -1.84 -3.43
CA VAL A 161 6.74 -0.79 -3.85
C VAL A 161 6.04 0.52 -4.25
N ALA A 162 4.82 0.44 -4.79
CA ALA A 162 4.02 1.64 -5.04
C ALA A 162 3.72 2.39 -3.74
N MET A 163 3.44 1.67 -2.66
CA MET A 163 3.19 2.28 -1.36
C MET A 163 4.42 2.96 -0.78
N LEU A 164 5.64 2.43 -1.01
CA LEU A 164 6.90 3.09 -0.63
C LEU A 164 7.03 4.45 -1.33
N GLU A 165 6.84 4.50 -2.63
CA GLU A 165 6.95 5.73 -3.42
C GLU A 165 5.87 6.76 -3.05
N ILE A 166 4.65 6.30 -2.77
CA ILE A 166 3.58 7.15 -2.26
C ILE A 166 3.99 7.76 -0.91
N ALA A 167 4.55 6.97 0.00
CA ALA A 167 5.01 7.44 1.30
C ALA A 167 6.12 8.50 1.16
N GLN A 168 7.09 8.27 0.27
CA GLN A 168 8.14 9.23 -0.01
C GLN A 168 7.58 10.55 -0.55
N ALA A 169 6.65 10.49 -1.50
CA ALA A 169 6.00 11.67 -2.07
C ALA A 169 5.26 12.50 -1.00
N PHE A 170 4.53 11.86 -0.10
CA PHE A 170 3.87 12.52 1.03
C PHE A 170 4.88 13.10 2.02
N LYS A 171 5.98 12.40 2.31
CA LYS A 171 7.04 12.92 3.18
C LYS A 171 7.71 14.15 2.58
N GLN A 172 7.99 14.14 1.28
CA GLN A 172 8.52 15.32 0.57
C GLN A 172 7.55 16.50 0.62
N ALA A 173 6.25 16.25 0.51
CA ALA A 173 5.22 17.26 0.67
C ALA A 173 5.22 17.83 2.09
N SER A 174 5.30 16.97 3.11
CA SER A 174 5.34 17.36 4.53
C SER A 174 6.54 18.22 4.85
N LYS A 175 7.75 17.87 4.38
CA LYS A 175 8.97 18.66 4.52
C LYS A 175 8.85 20.08 3.93
N LYS A 176 7.95 20.28 2.97
CA LYS A 176 7.66 21.58 2.34
C LYS A 176 6.43 22.29 2.93
N GLY A 177 5.93 21.84 4.08
CA GLY A 177 4.74 22.38 4.72
C GLY A 177 3.45 22.18 3.90
N LYS A 178 3.38 21.07 3.13
CA LYS A 178 2.28 20.65 2.27
C LYS A 178 1.82 19.23 2.58
N GLY A 179 2.07 18.78 3.81
CA GLY A 179 1.67 17.47 4.29
C GLY A 179 0.17 17.23 4.25
N PRO A 180 -0.26 15.99 4.47
CA PRO A 180 -1.66 15.60 4.50
C PRO A 180 -2.38 16.28 5.67
N LYS A 181 -3.69 16.47 5.54
CA LYS A 181 -4.50 17.03 6.64
C LYS A 181 -4.72 16.03 7.74
N ARG A 182 -5.06 14.79 7.37
CA ARG A 182 -5.18 13.61 8.25
C ARG A 182 -3.88 12.84 8.26
N SER A 183 -3.68 12.05 9.29
CA SER A 183 -2.54 11.12 9.32
C SER A 183 -2.71 10.02 8.27
N ILE A 184 -1.60 9.60 7.67
CA ILE A 184 -1.57 8.47 6.75
C ILE A 184 -0.73 7.37 7.37
N ILE A 185 -1.33 6.19 7.53
CA ILE A 185 -0.69 4.96 7.99
C ILE A 185 -0.37 4.12 6.75
N PHE A 186 0.87 3.70 6.62
CA PHE A 186 1.36 2.75 5.63
C PHE A 186 1.52 1.41 6.33
N LEU A 187 0.64 0.46 6.00
CA LEU A 187 0.54 -0.84 6.67
C LEU A 187 0.79 -1.96 5.66
N HIS A 188 2.00 -2.53 5.66
CA HIS A 188 2.30 -3.74 4.91
C HIS A 188 1.94 -4.96 5.76
N VAL A 189 0.94 -5.71 5.32
CA VAL A 189 0.41 -6.85 6.08
C VAL A 189 1.10 -8.16 5.71
N THR A 190 1.30 -9.02 6.70
CA THR A 190 1.85 -10.37 6.55
C THR A 190 0.74 -11.42 6.43
N GLY A 191 1.06 -12.59 5.87
CA GLY A 191 0.16 -13.75 5.87
C GLY A 191 -1.13 -13.55 5.08
N GLU A 192 -1.12 -12.71 4.06
CA GLU A 192 -2.24 -12.54 3.14
C GLU A 192 -2.52 -13.85 2.42
N GLU A 193 -1.49 -14.46 1.82
CA GLU A 193 -1.51 -15.73 1.08
C GLU A 193 -1.92 -16.94 1.94
N LYS A 194 -1.87 -16.78 3.23
CA LYS A 194 -2.30 -17.79 4.21
C LYS A 194 -3.74 -17.58 4.70
N GLY A 195 -4.40 -16.51 4.25
CA GLY A 195 -5.80 -16.18 4.51
C GLY A 195 -6.01 -14.88 5.28
N LEU A 196 -5.37 -13.80 4.85
CA LEU A 196 -5.53 -12.43 5.37
C LEU A 196 -5.15 -12.29 6.86
N LEU A 197 -4.18 -13.07 7.33
CA LEU A 197 -3.93 -13.22 8.78
C LEU A 197 -3.38 -11.94 9.42
N GLY A 198 -2.49 -11.22 8.73
CA GLY A 198 -1.88 -10.00 9.26
C GLY A 198 -2.84 -8.82 9.32
N SER A 199 -3.70 -8.67 8.31
CA SER A 199 -4.76 -7.65 8.32
C SER A 199 -5.82 -7.94 9.38
N ALA A 200 -6.23 -9.21 9.55
CA ALA A 200 -7.11 -9.62 10.63
C ALA A 200 -6.49 -9.34 12.00
N TYR A 201 -5.21 -9.66 12.18
CA TYR A 201 -4.50 -9.37 13.42
C TYR A 201 -4.49 -7.86 13.73
N TYR A 202 -4.23 -6.99 12.72
CA TYR A 202 -4.28 -5.55 12.91
C TYR A 202 -5.67 -5.06 13.29
N ALA A 203 -6.73 -5.62 12.69
CA ALA A 203 -8.11 -5.27 13.03
C ALA A 203 -8.47 -5.66 14.46
N ASP A 204 -7.98 -6.80 14.97
CA ASP A 204 -8.20 -7.27 16.34
C ASP A 204 -7.28 -6.57 17.37
N ASN A 205 -6.10 -6.09 16.93
CA ASN A 205 -5.09 -5.46 17.78
C ASN A 205 -4.57 -4.15 17.14
N PRO A 206 -5.42 -3.16 16.91
CA PRO A 206 -5.04 -1.96 16.17
C PRO A 206 -4.09 -1.09 17.00
N ILE A 207 -3.03 -0.56 16.38
CA ILE A 207 -2.12 0.41 17.01
C ILE A 207 -2.83 1.77 17.17
N TYR A 208 -3.70 2.10 16.24
CA TYR A 208 -4.53 3.30 16.28
C TYR A 208 -6.02 2.93 16.34
N PRO A 209 -6.86 3.67 17.07
CA PRO A 209 -8.29 3.36 17.20
C PRO A 209 -8.98 3.23 15.83
N LEU A 210 -9.65 2.10 15.58
CA LEU A 210 -10.32 1.86 14.30
C LEU A 210 -11.47 2.86 14.05
N GLU A 211 -12.13 3.34 15.09
CA GLU A 211 -13.18 4.36 15.02
C GLU A 211 -12.69 5.69 14.46
N ASN A 212 -11.37 5.93 14.49
CA ASN A 212 -10.74 7.12 13.91
C ASN A 212 -10.21 6.86 12.48
N THR A 213 -10.37 5.65 11.97
CA THR A 213 -9.96 5.31 10.59
C THR A 213 -11.06 5.70 9.62
N VAL A 214 -10.77 6.68 8.76
CA VAL A 214 -11.73 7.22 7.79
C VAL A 214 -11.95 6.24 6.62
N THR A 215 -10.88 5.62 6.14
CA THR A 215 -10.91 4.62 5.08
C THR A 215 -9.61 3.83 5.02
N ASN A 216 -9.68 2.65 4.40
CA ASN A 216 -8.52 1.87 3.96
C ASN A 216 -8.52 1.78 2.44
N LEU A 217 -7.35 2.00 1.83
CA LEU A 217 -7.10 1.78 0.41
C LEU A 217 -6.05 0.67 0.27
N ASN A 218 -6.48 -0.48 -0.24
CA ASN A 218 -5.58 -1.61 -0.49
C ASN A 218 -5.01 -1.53 -1.90
N LEU A 219 -3.69 -1.71 -2.02
CA LEU A 219 -2.98 -1.78 -3.28
C LEU A 219 -2.52 -3.23 -3.47
N ASP A 220 -3.04 -3.89 -4.50
CA ASP A 220 -2.76 -5.29 -4.75
C ASP A 220 -2.82 -5.58 -6.25
N MET A 221 -1.78 -6.23 -6.78
CA MET A 221 -1.64 -6.64 -8.18
C MET A 221 -1.88 -5.50 -9.19
N ILE A 222 -1.25 -4.36 -8.98
CA ILE A 222 -1.41 -3.17 -9.83
C ILE A 222 -0.40 -3.09 -10.98
N GLY A 223 0.50 -4.04 -11.09
CA GLY A 223 1.61 -4.05 -12.06
C GLY A 223 1.29 -4.69 -13.40
N ARG A 224 0.07 -5.22 -13.62
CA ARG A 224 -0.30 -5.94 -14.85
C ARG A 224 -1.44 -5.31 -15.61
N ILE A 225 -1.45 -5.57 -16.91
CA ILE A 225 -2.56 -5.26 -17.81
C ILE A 225 -3.49 -6.46 -17.90
N ASP A 226 -4.78 -6.24 -17.75
CA ASP A 226 -5.80 -7.26 -18.00
C ASP A 226 -5.85 -7.56 -19.52
N PRO A 227 -5.48 -8.78 -19.95
CA PRO A 227 -5.47 -9.16 -21.36
C PRO A 227 -6.87 -9.25 -21.96
N THR A 228 -7.93 -9.29 -21.12
CA THR A 228 -9.32 -9.36 -21.57
C THR A 228 -9.94 -7.99 -21.80
N ARG A 229 -9.30 -6.93 -21.33
CA ARG A 229 -9.79 -5.56 -21.51
C ARG A 229 -9.69 -5.12 -22.97
N LYS A 230 -10.81 -4.66 -23.51
CA LYS A 230 -10.86 -4.13 -24.88
C LYS A 230 -10.31 -2.70 -24.93
N GLY A 231 -9.51 -2.42 -25.97
CA GLY A 231 -8.91 -1.10 -26.26
C GLY A 231 -7.42 -1.05 -25.97
N ASP A 232 -6.77 0.03 -26.46
CA ASP A 232 -5.31 0.17 -26.42
C ASP A 232 -4.78 0.91 -25.19
N LYS A 233 -5.66 1.38 -24.30
CA LYS A 233 -5.27 2.09 -23.08
C LYS A 233 -4.66 1.11 -22.08
N ARG A 234 -3.39 1.34 -21.73
CA ARG A 234 -2.62 0.54 -20.76
C ARG A 234 -2.46 1.22 -19.40
N GLU A 235 -2.71 2.51 -19.34
CA GLU A 235 -2.61 3.32 -18.12
C GLU A 235 -3.95 3.29 -17.39
N TYR A 236 -4.15 2.28 -16.55
CA TYR A 236 -5.34 2.15 -15.70
C TYR A 236 -5.06 1.25 -14.50
N ILE A 237 -5.88 1.40 -13.49
CA ILE A 237 -6.07 0.45 -12.38
C ILE A 237 -7.56 0.14 -12.25
N TYR A 238 -7.90 -0.99 -11.65
CA TYR A 238 -9.26 -1.27 -11.22
C TYR A 238 -9.44 -0.80 -9.79
N ILE A 239 -10.53 -0.08 -9.52
CA ILE A 239 -10.98 0.24 -8.16
C ILE A 239 -12.09 -0.73 -7.82
N ILE A 240 -11.89 -1.53 -6.77
CA ILE A 240 -12.81 -2.58 -6.36
C ILE A 240 -13.44 -2.18 -5.03
N GLY A 241 -14.77 -2.30 -4.90
CA GLY A 241 -15.52 -2.12 -3.67
C GLY A 241 -15.91 -0.70 -3.32
N SER A 242 -15.39 0.34 -3.99
CA SER A 242 -15.70 1.72 -3.62
C SER A 242 -17.19 2.06 -3.67
N ASP A 243 -17.91 1.56 -4.68
CA ASP A 243 -19.35 1.77 -4.89
C ASP A 243 -20.23 0.93 -3.95
N HIS A 244 -19.69 -0.17 -3.43
CA HIS A 244 -20.37 -1.04 -2.48
C HIS A 244 -20.29 -0.49 -1.05
N ASP A 245 -19.12 -0.02 -0.63
CA ASP A 245 -18.87 0.35 0.76
C ASP A 245 -19.22 1.82 1.05
N SER A 246 -18.96 2.72 0.09
CA SER A 246 -19.23 4.15 0.27
C SER A 246 -19.45 4.87 -1.06
N GLN A 247 -20.67 5.39 -1.26
CA GLN A 247 -20.97 6.21 -2.44
C GLN A 247 -20.12 7.49 -2.48
N ASP A 248 -19.79 8.07 -1.33
CA ASP A 248 -18.95 9.27 -1.26
C ASP A 248 -17.51 8.96 -1.69
N LEU A 249 -16.95 7.83 -1.26
CA LEU A 249 -15.63 7.38 -1.70
C LEU A 249 -15.61 7.09 -3.20
N HIS A 250 -16.64 6.42 -3.71
CA HIS A 250 -16.78 6.17 -5.15
C HIS A 250 -16.82 7.48 -5.95
N ASN A 251 -17.68 8.41 -5.57
CA ASN A 251 -17.80 9.72 -6.24
C ASN A 251 -16.47 10.50 -6.20
N LEU A 252 -15.73 10.43 -5.08
CA LEU A 252 -14.44 11.07 -4.94
C LEU A 252 -13.40 10.43 -5.88
N SER A 253 -13.39 9.09 -5.97
CA SER A 253 -12.51 8.35 -6.86
C SER A 253 -12.74 8.69 -8.33
N GLU A 254 -14.01 8.72 -8.76
CA GLU A 254 -14.38 9.11 -10.13
C GLU A 254 -14.00 10.57 -10.44
N GLN A 255 -14.24 11.50 -9.52
CA GLN A 255 -13.82 12.89 -9.67
C GLN A 255 -12.30 13.04 -9.78
N THR A 256 -11.55 12.26 -9.01
CA THR A 256 -10.09 12.27 -9.03
C THR A 256 -9.55 11.72 -10.36
N ASN A 257 -10.20 10.71 -10.91
CA ASN A 257 -9.84 10.10 -12.19
C ASN A 257 -10.05 11.02 -13.41
N LEU A 258 -10.87 12.06 -13.28
CA LEU A 258 -11.14 13.04 -14.34
C LEU A 258 -10.08 14.16 -14.41
N LEU A 259 -9.09 14.18 -13.52
CA LEU A 259 -8.10 15.24 -13.36
C LEU A 259 -6.75 14.86 -13.95
#